data_59f7c8213ad6a592c5ae26414c7f9cb5
#
_entry.id   59f7c8213ad6a592c5ae26414c7f9cb5
#
_cell.length_a   1.000
_cell.length_b   1.000
_cell.length_c   1.000
_cell.angle_alpha   90.00
_cell.angle_beta   90.00
_cell.angle_gamma   90.00
#
_symmetry.space_group_name_H-M   'P 1'
#
loop_
_entity.id
_entity.type
_entity.pdbx_description
1 polymer ?
#
loop_
_entity_poly.entity_id
_entity_poly.type
_entity_poly.pdbx_seq_one_letter_code
_entity_poly.pdbx_strand_id
1 'polypeptide(L)'
;MPYKSDFPPVEIANEPYPPRLLSALWEHFSECPERIALINSKEPNTDFVTFGELYVFSIATAAFLQNRGFLFGDVACLVMQNCWEYVPIFAGIGLQGGATSGANPYFTQRELQYQFNESQAKIVFCSETCLDNVIKAAKGSQTVKTIVLVESGHSKKPLNQNENQLPFGVIRFGQVLRTEPTIAIEFSLVNCRPDKDIILLPFSSGTTGSPKGVIITHRNIGTMLNILIDHFRNQIHAYMRPTFIEKEENELLLLPFFHCYGFCMLQACLLNGSTGLVMAGFEPKLFCETIQNFKIRLIKTVPPILVFLAKNQIVSNFDLSSVNVIFSGAAPAGADLCEEVLSRLPNVQHICQGIFFMIRLD
;
A
#
# COMPACT_ATOMS: atom_id res chain seq x y z
N MET A 1 32.29 -15.40 2.02
CA MET A 1 31.29 -16.44 1.65
C MET A 1 29.96 -15.76 1.50
N PRO A 2 29.14 -16.14 0.52
CA PRO A 2 27.78 -15.62 0.47
C PRO A 2 27.02 -16.09 1.72
N TYR A 3 26.29 -15.18 2.36
CA TYR A 3 25.39 -15.55 3.45
C TYR A 3 24.31 -16.47 2.89
N LYS A 4 24.04 -17.58 3.59
CA LYS A 4 22.91 -18.47 3.29
C LYS A 4 21.80 -18.16 4.27
N SER A 5 20.56 -18.19 3.77
CA SER A 5 19.36 -18.13 4.61
C SER A 5 19.24 -19.42 5.42
N ASP A 6 18.84 -19.31 6.67
CA ASP A 6 18.46 -20.46 7.50
C ASP A 6 17.06 -21.01 7.15
N PHE A 7 16.30 -20.24 6.34
CA PHE A 7 14.96 -20.61 5.87
C PHE A 7 15.02 -21.33 4.53
N PRO A 8 14.05 -22.22 4.25
CA PRO A 8 13.97 -22.90 2.96
C PRO A 8 13.79 -21.87 1.81
N PRO A 9 14.26 -22.21 0.59
CA PRO A 9 14.06 -21.36 -0.56
C PRO A 9 12.57 -21.26 -0.90
N VAL A 10 12.15 -20.08 -1.36
CA VAL A 10 10.80 -19.83 -1.88
C VAL A 10 10.81 -19.84 -3.40
N GLU A 11 9.63 -19.99 -3.99
CA GLU A 11 9.45 -19.91 -5.43
C GLU A 11 9.76 -18.50 -5.95
N ILE A 12 10.59 -18.42 -6.99
CA ILE A 12 10.89 -17.18 -7.69
C ILE A 12 9.73 -16.87 -8.63
N ALA A 13 9.13 -15.67 -8.46
CA ALA A 13 8.04 -15.24 -9.32
C ALA A 13 8.54 -14.97 -10.76
N ASN A 14 7.91 -15.60 -11.73
CA ASN A 14 8.23 -15.46 -13.15
C ASN A 14 7.06 -14.92 -13.99
N GLU A 15 6.03 -14.40 -13.33
CA GLU A 15 4.83 -13.86 -13.96
C GLU A 15 4.68 -12.37 -13.64
N PRO A 16 3.98 -11.60 -14.49
CA PRO A 16 3.59 -10.23 -14.16
C PRO A 16 2.78 -10.19 -12.86
N TYR A 17 3.07 -9.22 -12.00
CA TYR A 17 2.43 -9.15 -10.68
C TYR A 17 0.93 -8.76 -10.70
N PRO A 18 0.45 -7.81 -11.55
CA PRO A 18 -0.95 -7.38 -11.52
C PRO A 18 -1.97 -8.50 -11.73
N PRO A 19 -1.79 -9.46 -12.67
CA PRO A 19 -2.70 -10.60 -12.79
C PRO A 19 -2.79 -11.44 -11.52
N ARG A 20 -1.68 -11.65 -10.81
CA ARG A 20 -1.68 -12.37 -9.52
C ARG A 20 -2.55 -11.66 -8.48
N LEU A 21 -2.42 -10.32 -8.37
CA LEU A 21 -3.25 -9.53 -7.46
C LEU A 21 -4.73 -9.64 -7.85
N LEU A 22 -5.07 -9.46 -9.13
CA LEU A 22 -6.45 -9.56 -9.59
C LEU A 22 -7.03 -10.96 -9.37
N SER A 23 -6.26 -12.01 -9.60
CA SER A 23 -6.70 -13.38 -9.35
C SER A 23 -7.03 -13.60 -7.87
N ALA A 24 -6.21 -13.09 -6.95
CA ALA A 24 -6.47 -13.16 -5.51
C ALA A 24 -7.74 -12.36 -5.13
N LEU A 25 -7.90 -11.14 -5.66
CA LEU A 25 -9.11 -10.34 -5.42
C LEU A 25 -10.37 -11.06 -5.90
N TRP A 26 -10.31 -11.68 -7.08
CA TRP A 26 -11.41 -12.45 -7.65
C TRP A 26 -11.72 -13.72 -6.85
N GLU A 27 -10.69 -14.44 -6.40
CA GLU A 27 -10.84 -15.65 -5.57
C GLU A 27 -11.58 -15.30 -4.27
N HIS A 28 -11.13 -14.28 -3.55
CA HIS A 28 -11.77 -13.87 -2.29
C HIS A 28 -13.19 -13.35 -2.49
N PHE A 29 -13.47 -12.64 -3.58
CA PHE A 29 -14.82 -12.24 -3.97
C PHE A 29 -15.68 -13.45 -4.29
N SER A 30 -15.16 -14.43 -5.05
CA SER A 30 -15.92 -15.62 -5.43
C SER A 30 -16.29 -16.52 -4.26
N GLU A 31 -15.41 -16.59 -3.24
CA GLU A 31 -15.67 -17.31 -2.00
C GLU A 31 -16.74 -16.61 -1.13
N CYS A 32 -16.70 -15.27 -1.05
CA CYS A 32 -17.61 -14.47 -0.25
C CYS A 32 -17.76 -13.07 -0.87
N PRO A 33 -18.82 -12.81 -1.67
CA PRO A 33 -19.00 -11.55 -2.40
C PRO A 33 -19.02 -10.30 -1.49
N GLU A 34 -19.52 -10.43 -0.28
CA GLU A 34 -19.64 -9.33 0.68
C GLU A 34 -18.38 -9.12 1.52
N ARG A 35 -17.33 -9.92 1.30
CA ARG A 35 -16.10 -9.79 2.07
C ARG A 35 -15.45 -8.44 1.86
N ILE A 36 -15.28 -7.71 2.96
CA ILE A 36 -14.61 -6.41 2.96
C ILE A 36 -13.11 -6.64 2.88
N ALA A 37 -12.45 -5.95 1.96
CA ALA A 37 -11.00 -5.98 1.78
C ALA A 37 -10.30 -4.92 2.62
N LEU A 38 -10.77 -3.66 2.52
CA LEU A 38 -10.16 -2.53 3.23
C LEU A 38 -11.24 -1.64 3.84
N ILE A 39 -10.93 -1.12 5.03
CA ILE A 39 -11.79 -0.22 5.81
C ILE A 39 -10.95 1.00 6.21
N ASN A 40 -11.45 2.20 6.00
CA ASN A 40 -10.88 3.40 6.61
C ASN A 40 -11.12 3.36 8.12
N SER A 41 -10.06 3.30 8.92
CA SER A 41 -10.14 3.21 10.38
C SER A 41 -10.89 4.38 11.02
N LYS A 42 -10.88 5.55 10.39
CA LYS A 42 -11.57 6.75 10.89
C LYS A 42 -13.07 6.73 10.61
N GLU A 43 -13.49 6.13 9.50
CA GLU A 43 -14.89 6.08 9.06
C GLU A 43 -15.33 4.63 8.72
N PRO A 44 -15.23 3.69 9.65
CA PRO A 44 -15.31 2.26 9.33
C PRO A 44 -16.68 1.80 8.82
N ASN A 45 -17.75 2.55 9.10
CA ASN A 45 -19.11 2.20 8.70
C ASN A 45 -19.50 2.77 7.31
N THR A 46 -18.75 3.71 6.79
CA THR A 46 -19.12 4.47 5.59
C THR A 46 -18.06 4.47 4.50
N ASP A 47 -16.80 4.22 4.86
CA ASP A 47 -15.67 4.22 3.93
C ASP A 47 -14.92 2.88 3.99
N PHE A 48 -15.38 1.95 3.18
CA PHE A 48 -14.80 0.63 2.99
C PHE A 48 -14.93 0.16 1.55
N VAL A 49 -14.21 -0.88 1.19
CA VAL A 49 -14.24 -1.49 -0.14
C VAL A 49 -14.16 -3.01 -0.03
N THR A 50 -14.96 -3.71 -0.83
CA THR A 50 -14.92 -5.17 -0.94
C THR A 50 -13.83 -5.64 -1.91
N PHE A 51 -13.50 -6.93 -1.86
CA PHE A 51 -12.56 -7.54 -2.82
C PHE A 51 -13.09 -7.42 -4.26
N GLY A 52 -14.40 -7.63 -4.46
CA GLY A 52 -15.04 -7.49 -5.77
C GLY A 52 -14.98 -6.06 -6.31
N GLU A 53 -15.23 -5.05 -5.46
CA GLU A 53 -15.08 -3.65 -5.84
C GLU A 53 -13.64 -3.31 -6.22
N LEU A 54 -12.64 -3.77 -5.44
CA LEU A 54 -11.23 -3.56 -5.78
C LEU A 54 -10.87 -4.15 -7.15
N TYR A 55 -11.38 -5.34 -7.45
CA TYR A 55 -11.21 -5.95 -8.77
C TYR A 55 -11.78 -5.09 -9.89
N VAL A 56 -13.05 -4.70 -9.78
CA VAL A 56 -13.74 -3.87 -10.79
C VAL A 56 -13.07 -2.51 -10.95
N PHE A 57 -12.73 -1.85 -9.85
CA PHE A 57 -12.10 -0.54 -9.86
C PHE A 57 -10.67 -0.56 -10.44
N SER A 58 -9.95 -1.67 -10.27
CA SER A 58 -8.65 -1.87 -10.91
C SER A 58 -8.77 -1.90 -12.43
N ILE A 59 -9.78 -2.60 -12.95
CA ILE A 59 -10.04 -2.67 -14.38
C ILE A 59 -10.52 -1.31 -14.92
N ALA A 60 -11.41 -0.61 -14.20
CA ALA A 60 -11.87 0.73 -14.57
C ALA A 60 -10.71 1.74 -14.63
N THR A 61 -9.77 1.65 -13.67
CA THR A 61 -8.57 2.49 -13.66
C THR A 61 -7.66 2.18 -14.85
N ALA A 62 -7.47 0.91 -15.20
CA ALA A 62 -6.70 0.52 -16.39
C ALA A 62 -7.34 1.09 -17.67
N ALA A 63 -8.67 0.99 -17.81
CA ALA A 63 -9.41 1.54 -18.95
C ALA A 63 -9.26 3.07 -19.04
N PHE A 64 -9.37 3.76 -17.91
CA PHE A 64 -9.14 5.21 -17.86
C PHE A 64 -7.74 5.58 -18.33
N LEU A 65 -6.71 4.88 -17.86
CA LEU A 65 -5.33 5.11 -18.25
C LEU A 65 -5.12 4.90 -19.75
N GLN A 66 -5.68 3.81 -20.31
CA GLN A 66 -5.67 3.55 -21.75
C GLN A 66 -6.31 4.67 -22.55
N ASN A 67 -7.50 5.15 -22.14
CA ASN A 67 -8.20 6.26 -22.78
C ASN A 67 -7.44 7.59 -22.70
N ARG A 68 -6.48 7.71 -21.77
CA ARG A 68 -5.57 8.87 -21.64
C ARG A 68 -4.24 8.70 -22.38
N GLY A 69 -4.08 7.61 -23.13
CA GLY A 69 -2.87 7.32 -23.88
C GLY A 69 -1.68 6.94 -22.98
N PHE A 70 -1.95 6.36 -21.82
CA PHE A 70 -0.93 5.77 -20.96
C PHE A 70 -0.48 4.44 -21.60
N LEU A 71 0.82 4.33 -21.85
CA LEU A 71 1.41 3.22 -22.61
C LEU A 71 2.25 2.33 -21.71
N PHE A 72 2.59 1.15 -22.24
CA PHE A 72 3.56 0.25 -21.61
C PHE A 72 4.88 0.97 -21.32
N GLY A 73 5.37 0.82 -20.09
CA GLY A 73 6.60 1.47 -19.61
C GLY A 73 6.41 2.91 -19.10
N ASP A 74 5.20 3.48 -19.22
CA ASP A 74 4.93 4.80 -18.65
C ASP A 74 4.89 4.74 -17.11
N VAL A 75 5.15 5.90 -16.51
CA VAL A 75 5.13 6.03 -15.05
C VAL A 75 3.98 6.92 -14.59
N ALA A 76 3.28 6.49 -13.54
CA ALA A 76 2.37 7.33 -12.77
C ALA A 76 2.92 7.57 -11.35
N CYS A 77 2.80 8.81 -10.86
CA CYS A 77 3.22 9.15 -9.51
C CYS A 77 2.00 9.23 -8.57
N LEU A 78 2.14 8.63 -7.37
CA LEU A 78 1.11 8.67 -6.33
C LEU A 78 1.59 9.52 -5.16
N VAL A 79 0.94 10.67 -4.94
CA VAL A 79 1.22 11.64 -3.87
C VAL A 79 0.03 11.65 -2.92
N MET A 80 -0.09 10.63 -2.09
CA MET A 80 -1.29 10.43 -1.29
C MET A 80 -1.02 9.69 0.02
N GLN A 81 -1.84 9.97 1.04
CA GLN A 81 -1.86 9.18 2.26
C GLN A 81 -2.43 7.79 2.00
N ASN A 82 -2.33 6.91 3.02
CA ASN A 82 -2.94 5.61 2.94
C ASN A 82 -4.46 5.73 2.78
N CYS A 83 -4.98 5.09 1.75
CA CYS A 83 -6.41 4.94 1.49
C CYS A 83 -6.62 3.71 0.60
N TRP A 84 -7.85 3.19 0.53
CA TRP A 84 -8.15 2.01 -0.27
C TRP A 84 -7.99 2.26 -1.79
N GLU A 85 -8.13 3.49 -2.23
CA GLU A 85 -7.96 3.90 -3.63
C GLU A 85 -6.55 3.63 -4.17
N TYR A 86 -5.56 3.54 -3.28
CA TYR A 86 -4.19 3.18 -3.66
C TYR A 86 -4.13 1.86 -4.43
N VAL A 87 -4.96 0.88 -4.04
CA VAL A 87 -4.95 -0.47 -4.64
C VAL A 87 -5.40 -0.47 -6.11
N PRO A 88 -6.61 0.03 -6.46
CA PRO A 88 -7.05 0.05 -7.85
C PRO A 88 -6.19 0.97 -8.74
N ILE A 89 -5.59 2.02 -8.18
CA ILE A 89 -4.66 2.87 -8.94
C ILE A 89 -3.39 2.08 -9.28
N PHE A 90 -2.76 1.46 -8.28
CA PHE A 90 -1.56 0.64 -8.49
C PHE A 90 -1.82 -0.51 -9.46
N ALA A 91 -2.90 -1.26 -9.24
CA ALA A 91 -3.26 -2.39 -10.10
C ALA A 91 -3.55 -1.94 -11.54
N GLY A 92 -4.33 -0.85 -11.72
CA GLY A 92 -4.65 -0.30 -13.03
C GLY A 92 -3.42 0.16 -13.82
N ILE A 93 -2.48 0.83 -13.16
CA ILE A 93 -1.19 1.22 -13.75
C ILE A 93 -0.43 -0.02 -14.22
N GLY A 94 -0.31 -1.00 -13.34
CA GLY A 94 0.40 -2.24 -13.65
C GLY A 94 -0.25 -3.07 -14.75
N LEU A 95 -1.59 -3.08 -14.85
CA LEU A 95 -2.32 -3.74 -15.93
C LEU A 95 -2.05 -3.10 -17.31
N GLN A 96 -1.75 -1.81 -17.34
CA GLN A 96 -1.30 -1.12 -18.56
C GLN A 96 0.20 -1.29 -18.82
N GLY A 97 0.90 -2.13 -18.03
CA GLY A 97 2.34 -2.34 -18.14
C GLY A 97 3.17 -1.14 -17.68
N GLY A 98 2.58 -0.26 -16.89
CA GLY A 98 3.26 0.91 -16.34
C GLY A 98 3.83 0.67 -14.96
N ALA A 99 4.62 1.65 -14.49
CA ALA A 99 5.24 1.66 -13.18
C ALA A 99 4.62 2.73 -12.26
N THR A 100 4.51 2.39 -10.99
CA THR A 100 4.05 3.30 -9.94
C THR A 100 5.24 3.90 -9.20
N SER A 101 5.32 5.23 -9.12
CA SER A 101 6.26 5.96 -8.26
C SER A 101 5.51 6.54 -7.06
N GLY A 102 5.66 5.95 -5.89
CA GLY A 102 5.10 6.49 -4.66
C GLY A 102 5.92 7.68 -4.15
N ALA A 103 5.25 8.79 -3.81
CA ALA A 103 5.87 9.98 -3.23
C ALA A 103 5.29 10.31 -1.87
N ASN A 104 6.13 10.85 -1.01
CA ASN A 104 5.68 11.31 0.30
C ASN A 104 4.68 12.48 0.14
N PRO A 105 3.46 12.37 0.68
CA PRO A 105 2.43 13.42 0.58
C PRO A 105 2.82 14.74 1.24
N TYR A 106 3.83 14.74 2.10
CA TYR A 106 4.35 15.95 2.77
C TYR A 106 5.52 16.60 2.02
N PHE A 107 5.89 16.11 0.85
CA PHE A 107 6.93 16.74 0.03
C PHE A 107 6.52 18.13 -0.42
N THR A 108 7.53 19.01 -0.47
CA THR A 108 7.40 20.37 -1.02
C THR A 108 7.20 20.32 -2.52
N GLN A 109 6.72 21.41 -3.11
CA GLN A 109 6.63 21.59 -4.56
C GLN A 109 7.93 21.20 -5.28
N ARG A 110 9.10 21.60 -4.76
CA ARG A 110 10.39 21.33 -5.39
C ARG A 110 10.75 19.84 -5.39
N GLU A 111 10.50 19.17 -4.28
CA GLU A 111 10.75 17.72 -4.15
C GLU A 111 9.84 16.93 -5.08
N LEU A 112 8.55 17.28 -5.15
CA LEU A 112 7.60 16.67 -6.08
C LEU A 112 7.99 16.90 -7.53
N GLN A 113 8.34 18.13 -7.91
CA GLN A 113 8.79 18.44 -9.27
C GLN A 113 10.04 17.64 -9.65
N TYR A 114 10.99 17.51 -8.72
CA TYR A 114 12.17 16.67 -8.92
C TYR A 114 11.77 15.22 -9.18
N GLN A 115 10.93 14.63 -8.34
CA GLN A 115 10.50 13.24 -8.50
C GLN A 115 9.69 13.02 -9.79
N PHE A 116 8.82 13.98 -10.19
CA PHE A 116 8.07 13.89 -11.45
C PHE A 116 8.99 13.87 -12.65
N ASN A 117 10.02 14.73 -12.66
CA ASN A 117 10.96 14.79 -13.77
C ASN A 117 11.89 13.57 -13.82
N GLU A 118 12.43 13.13 -12.69
CA GLU A 118 13.31 11.96 -12.65
C GLU A 118 12.56 10.66 -12.98
N SER A 119 11.33 10.50 -12.50
CA SER A 119 10.50 9.33 -12.81
C SER A 119 9.86 9.40 -14.18
N GLN A 120 9.91 10.55 -14.85
CA GLN A 120 9.18 10.80 -16.11
C GLN A 120 7.67 10.56 -16.01
N ALA A 121 7.10 10.88 -14.84
CA ALA A 121 5.68 10.64 -14.55
C ALA A 121 4.78 11.37 -15.54
N LYS A 122 3.84 10.67 -16.17
CA LYS A 122 2.85 11.23 -17.10
C LYS A 122 1.54 11.59 -16.43
N ILE A 123 1.17 10.85 -15.40
CA ILE A 123 -0.05 11.04 -14.62
C ILE A 123 0.31 11.11 -13.15
N VAL A 124 -0.34 12.00 -12.41
CA VAL A 124 -0.19 12.12 -10.97
C VAL A 124 -1.54 11.91 -10.30
N PHE A 125 -1.61 10.94 -9.39
CA PHE A 125 -2.73 10.78 -8.47
C PHE A 125 -2.36 11.43 -7.14
N CYS A 126 -3.22 12.25 -6.57
CA CYS A 126 -2.92 12.93 -5.32
C CYS A 126 -4.15 13.09 -4.42
N SER A 127 -3.94 13.08 -3.12
CA SER A 127 -4.97 13.43 -2.14
C SER A 127 -5.22 14.94 -2.08
N GLU A 128 -6.38 15.35 -1.56
CA GLU A 128 -6.79 16.75 -1.45
C GLU A 128 -5.75 17.63 -0.76
N THR A 129 -5.16 17.12 0.32
CA THR A 129 -4.15 17.84 1.11
C THR A 129 -2.87 18.18 0.34
N CYS A 130 -2.61 17.45 -0.76
CA CYS A 130 -1.40 17.62 -1.59
C CYS A 130 -1.67 18.37 -2.88
N LEU A 131 -2.94 18.60 -3.27
CA LEU A 131 -3.35 19.07 -4.58
C LEU A 131 -2.63 20.35 -5.01
N ASP A 132 -2.57 21.36 -4.16
CA ASP A 132 -1.93 22.65 -4.46
C ASP A 132 -0.43 22.51 -4.78
N ASN A 133 0.28 21.70 -3.98
CA ASN A 133 1.70 21.43 -4.22
C ASN A 133 1.91 20.61 -5.50
N VAL A 134 1.04 19.64 -5.76
CA VAL A 134 1.07 18.83 -6.98
C VAL A 134 0.82 19.68 -8.23
N ILE A 135 -0.18 20.56 -8.22
CA ILE A 135 -0.45 21.47 -9.34
C ILE A 135 0.76 22.37 -9.63
N LYS A 136 1.35 22.95 -8.57
CA LYS A 136 2.54 23.80 -8.73
C LYS A 136 3.74 23.02 -9.26
N ALA A 137 3.97 21.82 -8.76
CA ALA A 137 5.05 20.94 -9.21
C ALA A 137 4.84 20.48 -10.66
N ALA A 138 3.61 20.12 -11.04
CA ALA A 138 3.27 19.69 -12.39
C ALA A 138 3.44 20.79 -13.43
N LYS A 139 3.17 22.07 -13.10
CA LYS A 139 3.45 23.21 -13.98
C LYS A 139 4.93 23.35 -14.35
N GLY A 140 5.83 22.91 -13.45
CA GLY A 140 7.28 22.90 -13.69
C GLY A 140 7.79 21.57 -14.26
N SER A 141 6.94 20.59 -14.49
CA SER A 141 7.28 19.31 -15.09
C SER A 141 6.99 19.29 -16.59
N GLN A 142 7.87 18.71 -17.36
CA GLN A 142 7.69 18.54 -18.81
C GLN A 142 6.85 17.32 -19.18
N THR A 143 6.66 16.38 -18.25
CA THR A 143 6.08 15.06 -18.52
C THR A 143 4.66 14.90 -17.99
N VAL A 144 4.31 15.55 -16.88
CA VAL A 144 2.99 15.44 -16.26
C VAL A 144 1.91 16.09 -17.14
N LYS A 145 0.95 15.29 -17.59
CA LYS A 145 -0.14 15.72 -18.48
C LYS A 145 -1.51 15.69 -17.80
N THR A 146 -1.67 14.89 -16.77
CA THR A 146 -2.94 14.66 -16.08
C THR A 146 -2.75 14.59 -14.60
N ILE A 147 -3.63 15.26 -13.85
CA ILE A 147 -3.70 15.18 -12.39
C ILE A 147 -5.05 14.56 -12.04
N VAL A 148 -5.05 13.54 -11.20
CA VAL A 148 -6.25 12.90 -10.68
C VAL A 148 -6.32 13.14 -9.18
N LEU A 149 -7.38 13.80 -8.75
CA LEU A 149 -7.66 14.06 -7.35
C LEU A 149 -8.37 12.85 -6.73
N VAL A 150 -7.79 12.31 -5.68
CA VAL A 150 -8.34 11.22 -4.86
C VAL A 150 -8.93 11.82 -3.60
N GLU A 151 -10.26 11.73 -3.48
CA GLU A 151 -11.03 12.21 -2.34
C GLU A 151 -11.41 10.99 -1.49
N SER A 152 -10.55 10.66 -0.51
CA SER A 152 -10.77 9.49 0.35
C SER A 152 -12.14 9.54 1.03
N GLY A 153 -12.87 8.41 1.02
CA GLY A 153 -14.24 8.31 1.52
C GLY A 153 -15.32 8.95 0.61
N HIS A 154 -14.93 9.60 -0.49
CA HIS A 154 -15.85 10.24 -1.43
C HIS A 154 -15.80 9.64 -2.83
N SER A 155 -14.79 8.86 -3.16
CA SER A 155 -14.59 8.31 -4.51
C SER A 155 -15.77 7.48 -5.05
N LYS A 156 -16.50 6.79 -4.18
CA LYS A 156 -17.70 6.01 -4.54
C LYS A 156 -18.99 6.83 -4.57
N LYS A 157 -19.01 8.02 -3.98
CA LYS A 157 -20.23 8.86 -3.93
C LYS A 157 -20.61 9.38 -5.32
N PRO A 158 -21.91 9.65 -5.58
CA PRO A 158 -22.32 10.30 -6.81
C PRO A 158 -21.60 11.64 -7.00
N LEU A 159 -21.20 11.93 -8.24
CA LEU A 159 -20.59 13.21 -8.57
C LEU A 159 -21.65 14.31 -8.47
N ASN A 160 -21.48 15.19 -7.53
CA ASN A 160 -22.40 16.32 -7.35
C ASN A 160 -21.99 17.44 -8.33
N GLN A 161 -22.91 17.87 -9.20
CA GLN A 161 -22.64 18.91 -10.21
C GLN A 161 -22.32 20.30 -9.59
N ASN A 162 -22.66 20.50 -8.31
CA ASN A 162 -22.47 21.75 -7.57
C ASN A 162 -21.21 21.77 -6.68
N GLU A 163 -20.41 20.70 -6.66
CA GLU A 163 -19.16 20.71 -5.91
C GLU A 163 -18.13 21.58 -6.63
N ASN A 164 -17.38 22.35 -5.84
CA ASN A 164 -16.38 23.33 -6.24
C ASN A 164 -15.68 22.95 -7.55
N GLN A 165 -15.67 23.86 -8.52
CA GLN A 165 -14.97 23.67 -9.78
C GLN A 165 -13.50 23.38 -9.50
N LEU A 166 -13.05 22.17 -9.88
CA LEU A 166 -11.63 21.84 -9.82
C LEU A 166 -10.83 22.73 -10.77
N PRO A 167 -9.57 23.00 -10.47
CA PRO A 167 -8.68 23.65 -11.42
C PRO A 167 -8.70 22.95 -12.76
N PHE A 168 -8.62 23.72 -13.85
CA PHE A 168 -8.66 23.18 -15.20
C PHE A 168 -7.64 22.06 -15.40
N GLY A 169 -8.09 20.90 -15.91
CA GLY A 169 -7.26 19.73 -16.15
C GLY A 169 -7.12 18.74 -14.97
N VAL A 170 -7.72 19.02 -13.82
CA VAL A 170 -7.79 18.07 -12.70
C VAL A 170 -9.08 17.23 -12.83
N ILE A 171 -8.94 15.92 -12.64
CA ILE A 171 -10.01 14.92 -12.74
C ILE A 171 -10.27 14.31 -11.37
N ARG A 172 -11.51 14.11 -10.97
CA ARG A 172 -11.83 13.37 -9.73
C ARG A 172 -11.67 11.86 -9.92
N PHE A 173 -11.12 11.18 -8.96
CA PHE A 173 -10.95 9.71 -9.02
C PHE A 173 -12.32 8.99 -9.12
N GLY A 174 -13.37 9.55 -8.55
CA GLY A 174 -14.72 9.05 -8.76
C GLY A 174 -15.17 8.99 -10.23
N GLN A 175 -14.60 9.81 -11.13
CA GLN A 175 -14.81 9.71 -12.58
C GLN A 175 -14.02 8.53 -13.18
N VAL A 176 -12.83 8.28 -12.65
CA VAL A 176 -12.00 7.13 -13.06
C VAL A 176 -12.72 5.82 -12.78
N LEU A 177 -13.30 5.67 -11.58
CA LEU A 177 -14.03 4.46 -11.17
C LEU A 177 -15.27 4.16 -12.03
N ARG A 178 -15.80 5.16 -12.74
CA ARG A 178 -16.97 5.02 -13.64
C ARG A 178 -16.59 4.82 -15.10
N THR A 179 -15.29 4.68 -15.39
CA THR A 179 -14.85 4.37 -16.75
C THR A 179 -15.25 2.94 -17.07
N GLU A 180 -16.12 2.78 -18.07
CA GLU A 180 -16.49 1.46 -18.54
C GLU A 180 -15.30 0.82 -19.26
N PRO A 181 -14.94 -0.41 -18.92
CA PRO A 181 -13.96 -1.16 -19.66
C PRO A 181 -14.51 -1.41 -21.07
N THR A 182 -13.84 -0.90 -22.09
CA THR A 182 -14.10 -1.35 -23.45
C THR A 182 -13.70 -2.82 -23.56
N ILE A 183 -14.42 -3.59 -24.40
CA ILE A 183 -14.27 -5.07 -24.55
C ILE A 183 -12.84 -5.52 -24.88
N ALA A 184 -11.97 -4.62 -25.25
CA ALA A 184 -10.56 -4.83 -25.54
C ALA A 184 -9.66 -4.08 -24.56
N ILE A 185 -9.78 -4.33 -23.25
CA ILE A 185 -8.58 -4.20 -22.42
C ILE A 185 -7.71 -5.40 -22.78
N GLU A 186 -7.04 -5.32 -23.91
CA GLU A 186 -5.84 -6.10 -24.15
C GLU A 186 -4.85 -5.63 -23.07
N PHE A 187 -4.73 -6.43 -22.03
CA PHE A 187 -3.73 -6.17 -21.01
C PHE A 187 -2.38 -6.11 -21.72
N SER A 188 -1.73 -4.97 -21.67
CA SER A 188 -0.42 -4.71 -22.30
C SER A 188 0.68 -5.66 -21.81
N LEU A 189 0.30 -6.66 -20.98
CA LEU A 189 1.20 -7.58 -20.30
C LEU A 189 1.60 -8.82 -21.10
N VAL A 190 1.02 -9.04 -22.30
CA VAL A 190 1.35 -10.20 -23.15
C VAL A 190 2.85 -10.31 -23.44
N ASN A 191 3.54 -9.18 -23.54
CA ASN A 191 4.99 -9.10 -23.77
C ASN A 191 5.80 -8.67 -22.56
N CYS A 192 5.19 -8.65 -21.35
CA CYS A 192 5.90 -8.27 -20.14
C CYS A 192 7.00 -9.29 -19.81
N ARG A 193 8.18 -8.76 -19.51
CA ARG A 193 9.34 -9.52 -19.05
C ARG A 193 9.48 -9.31 -17.54
N PRO A 194 9.02 -10.25 -16.70
CA PRO A 194 8.95 -10.05 -15.25
C PRO A 194 10.28 -9.71 -14.59
N ASP A 195 11.39 -10.10 -15.18
CA ASP A 195 12.76 -9.86 -14.71
C ASP A 195 13.34 -8.49 -15.12
N LYS A 196 12.69 -7.77 -16.02
CA LYS A 196 13.20 -6.52 -16.60
C LYS A 196 12.23 -5.36 -16.48
N ASP A 197 10.95 -5.60 -16.73
CA ASP A 197 9.96 -4.54 -16.80
C ASP A 197 9.56 -4.08 -15.39
N ILE A 198 9.45 -2.76 -15.23
CA ILE A 198 9.33 -2.09 -13.95
C ILE A 198 7.88 -2.04 -13.54
N ILE A 199 7.58 -2.35 -12.27
CA ILE A 199 6.25 -2.19 -11.66
C ILE A 199 6.24 -1.11 -10.56
N LEU A 200 7.37 -0.93 -9.87
CA LEU A 200 7.52 0.09 -8.83
C LEU A 200 8.82 0.87 -9.04
N LEU A 201 8.74 2.18 -8.76
CA LEU A 201 9.87 3.10 -8.82
C LEU A 201 9.90 3.98 -7.55
N PRO A 202 10.15 3.39 -6.36
CA PRO A 202 10.29 4.15 -5.12
C PRO A 202 11.57 4.99 -5.14
N PHE A 203 11.54 6.14 -4.46
CA PHE A 203 12.72 6.99 -4.31
C PHE A 203 13.35 6.78 -2.94
N SER A 204 14.67 6.58 -2.92
CA SER A 204 15.44 6.50 -1.68
C SER A 204 16.34 7.72 -1.54
N SER A 205 16.54 8.16 -0.30
CA SER A 205 17.37 9.34 0.03
C SER A 205 18.87 9.14 -0.30
N GLY A 206 19.29 7.91 -0.64
CA GLY A 206 20.69 7.61 -0.95
C GLY A 206 21.68 8.12 0.11
N THR A 207 22.87 7.55 0.17
CA THR A 207 23.93 8.05 1.06
C THR A 207 24.67 9.27 0.47
N THR A 208 24.44 9.60 -0.79
CA THR A 208 25.20 10.61 -1.53
C THR A 208 24.29 11.43 -2.47
N GLY A 209 23.69 12.52 -1.98
CA GLY A 209 23.04 13.53 -2.83
C GLY A 209 21.52 13.41 -2.95
N SER A 210 20.96 13.82 -4.09
CA SER A 210 19.52 13.83 -4.37
C SER A 210 18.91 12.43 -4.34
N PRO A 211 17.63 12.27 -3.93
CA PRO A 211 16.92 10.99 -3.97
C PRO A 211 16.98 10.35 -5.35
N LYS A 212 17.15 9.03 -5.38
CA LYS A 212 17.23 8.25 -6.62
C LYS A 212 16.08 7.25 -6.71
N GLY A 213 15.53 7.07 -7.91
CA GLY A 213 14.54 6.04 -8.18
C GLY A 213 15.18 4.65 -8.16
N VAL A 214 14.62 3.75 -7.37
CA VAL A 214 15.03 2.34 -7.30
C VAL A 214 14.13 1.53 -8.23
N ILE A 215 14.72 0.83 -9.18
CA ILE A 215 13.99 -0.01 -10.14
C ILE A 215 13.58 -1.31 -9.45
N ILE A 216 12.27 -1.57 -9.38
CA ILE A 216 11.69 -2.81 -8.87
C ILE A 216 10.89 -3.46 -9.99
N THR A 217 11.29 -4.67 -10.36
CA THR A 217 10.62 -5.44 -11.42
C THR A 217 9.45 -6.26 -10.87
N HIS A 218 8.63 -6.82 -11.78
CA HIS A 218 7.56 -7.74 -11.40
C HIS A 218 8.11 -8.97 -10.66
N ARG A 219 9.26 -9.49 -11.08
CA ARG A 219 9.96 -10.60 -10.39
C ARG A 219 10.37 -10.21 -8.97
N ASN A 220 10.94 -9.01 -8.78
CA ASN A 220 11.38 -8.57 -7.45
C ASN A 220 10.21 -8.52 -6.48
N ILE A 221 9.10 -7.85 -6.85
CA ILE A 221 7.96 -7.73 -5.95
C ILE A 221 7.25 -9.07 -5.72
N GLY A 222 7.05 -9.86 -6.77
CA GLY A 222 6.41 -11.17 -6.66
C GLY A 222 7.19 -12.12 -5.76
N THR A 223 8.53 -12.20 -5.94
CA THR A 223 9.40 -13.05 -5.11
C THR A 223 9.47 -12.54 -3.67
N MET A 224 9.58 -11.21 -3.48
CA MET A 224 9.58 -10.61 -2.15
C MET A 224 8.29 -10.94 -1.38
N LEU A 225 7.15 -10.90 -2.04
CA LEU A 225 5.86 -11.26 -1.43
C LEU A 225 5.78 -12.76 -1.11
N ASN A 226 6.37 -13.64 -1.94
CA ASN A 226 6.48 -15.07 -1.61
C ASN A 226 7.29 -15.28 -0.32
N ILE A 227 8.47 -14.63 -0.22
CA ILE A 227 9.30 -14.68 0.99
C ILE A 227 8.54 -14.16 2.22
N LEU A 228 7.89 -13.01 2.07
CA LEU A 228 7.18 -12.36 3.15
C LEU A 228 6.02 -13.20 3.68
N ILE A 229 5.14 -13.64 2.78
CA ILE A 229 3.95 -14.44 3.13
C ILE A 229 4.37 -15.76 3.75
N ASP A 230 5.35 -16.45 3.16
CA ASP A 230 5.87 -17.71 3.70
C ASP A 230 6.46 -17.51 5.10
N HIS A 231 7.30 -16.49 5.28
CA HIS A 231 7.90 -16.19 6.59
C HIS A 231 6.84 -15.83 7.63
N PHE A 232 5.89 -14.97 7.32
CA PHE A 232 4.81 -14.63 8.25
C PHE A 232 3.99 -15.86 8.61
N ARG A 233 3.57 -16.65 7.63
CA ARG A 233 2.78 -17.87 7.83
C ARG A 233 3.47 -18.90 8.70
N ASN A 234 4.75 -19.15 8.47
CA ASN A 234 5.48 -20.25 9.10
C ASN A 234 6.21 -19.82 10.38
N GLN A 235 6.55 -18.55 10.55
CA GLN A 235 7.31 -18.07 11.71
C GLN A 235 6.47 -17.17 12.63
N ILE A 236 5.78 -16.18 12.10
CA ILE A 236 5.08 -15.17 12.90
C ILE A 236 3.69 -15.64 13.32
N HIS A 237 2.88 -16.12 12.36
CA HIS A 237 1.53 -16.61 12.65
C HIS A 237 1.57 -17.91 13.47
N ALA A 238 2.69 -18.63 13.45
CA ALA A 238 2.88 -19.84 14.26
C ALA A 238 2.74 -19.57 15.75
N TYR A 239 3.09 -18.37 16.24
CA TYR A 239 2.90 -17.98 17.65
C TYR A 239 1.44 -17.81 18.05
N MET A 240 0.53 -17.70 17.09
CA MET A 240 -0.92 -17.46 17.34
C MET A 240 -1.79 -18.66 16.94
N ARG A 241 -1.20 -19.73 16.37
CA ARG A 241 -1.93 -20.97 16.03
C ARG A 241 -2.37 -21.74 17.27
N PRO A 242 -3.45 -22.54 17.19
CA PRO A 242 -4.23 -22.87 15.99
C PRO A 242 -5.32 -21.87 15.63
N THR A 243 -5.55 -20.83 16.43
CA THR A 243 -6.70 -19.92 16.33
C THR A 243 -6.51 -18.79 15.32
N PHE A 244 -5.33 -18.67 14.68
CA PHE A 244 -5.06 -17.66 13.68
C PHE A 244 -5.39 -18.19 12.28
N ILE A 245 -6.43 -17.61 11.67
CA ILE A 245 -6.89 -17.93 10.32
C ILE A 245 -6.80 -16.66 9.49
N GLU A 246 -5.85 -16.58 8.56
CA GLU A 246 -5.49 -15.37 7.81
C GLU A 246 -6.71 -14.64 7.22
N LYS A 247 -7.64 -15.37 6.60
CA LYS A 247 -8.86 -14.82 5.98
C LYS A 247 -9.89 -14.24 6.97
N GLU A 248 -9.76 -14.55 8.25
CA GLU A 248 -10.66 -14.09 9.32
C GLU A 248 -10.02 -12.98 10.17
N GLU A 249 -8.76 -12.68 9.93
CA GLU A 249 -8.03 -11.68 10.71
C GLU A 249 -8.23 -10.25 10.19
N ASN A 250 -8.22 -9.32 11.13
CA ASN A 250 -8.14 -7.91 10.86
C ASN A 250 -6.68 -7.44 10.97
N GLU A 251 -6.19 -6.74 9.95
CA GLU A 251 -4.82 -6.25 9.89
C GLU A 251 -4.77 -4.73 9.95
N LEU A 252 -4.01 -4.16 10.88
CA LEU A 252 -3.82 -2.72 10.94
C LEU A 252 -2.77 -2.26 9.91
N LEU A 253 -3.19 -1.46 8.94
CA LEU A 253 -2.39 -0.93 7.84
C LEU A 253 -2.08 0.56 8.09
N LEU A 254 -1.14 0.84 8.97
CA LEU A 254 -0.74 2.21 9.35
C LEU A 254 0.55 2.69 8.67
N LEU A 255 1.38 1.74 8.18
CA LEU A 255 2.64 2.10 7.54
C LEU A 255 2.39 2.71 6.16
N PRO A 256 3.16 3.74 5.75
CA PRO A 256 2.92 4.45 4.49
C PRO A 256 2.98 3.52 3.26
N PHE A 257 1.93 3.53 2.43
CA PHE A 257 1.86 2.70 1.22
C PHE A 257 2.85 3.14 0.14
N PHE A 258 3.29 4.40 0.15
CA PHE A 258 4.34 4.85 -0.75
C PHE A 258 5.74 4.31 -0.38
N HIS A 259 5.89 3.74 0.81
CA HIS A 259 7.13 3.13 1.29
C HIS A 259 7.08 1.60 1.17
N CYS A 260 8.20 0.96 0.83
CA CYS A 260 8.27 -0.48 0.58
C CYS A 260 7.66 -1.34 1.70
N TYR A 261 7.87 -1.00 2.98
CA TYR A 261 7.32 -1.78 4.08
C TYR A 261 5.80 -1.72 4.10
N GLY A 262 5.20 -0.53 4.10
CA GLY A 262 3.74 -0.38 4.08
C GLY A 262 3.11 -0.98 2.82
N PHE A 263 3.75 -0.80 1.66
CA PHE A 263 3.31 -1.39 0.41
C PHE A 263 3.27 -2.92 0.47
N CYS A 264 4.35 -3.57 0.94
CA CYS A 264 4.39 -5.03 1.05
C CYS A 264 3.36 -5.56 2.06
N MET A 265 3.11 -4.85 3.17
CA MET A 265 2.06 -5.25 4.12
C MET A 265 0.66 -5.16 3.52
N LEU A 266 0.36 -4.09 2.76
CA LEU A 266 -0.88 -3.96 2.02
C LEU A 266 -1.08 -5.11 1.03
N GLN A 267 -0.06 -5.41 0.22
CA GLN A 267 -0.16 -6.48 -0.77
C GLN A 267 -0.32 -7.86 -0.12
N ALA A 268 0.41 -8.13 0.96
CA ALA A 268 0.27 -9.39 1.70
C ALA A 268 -1.12 -9.56 2.34
N CYS A 269 -1.69 -8.49 2.91
CA CYS A 269 -3.05 -8.47 3.44
C CYS A 269 -4.07 -8.87 2.35
N LEU A 270 -3.99 -8.26 1.17
CA LEU A 270 -4.89 -8.54 0.05
C LEU A 270 -4.71 -9.98 -0.50
N LEU A 271 -3.47 -10.45 -0.65
CA LEU A 271 -3.18 -11.80 -1.12
C LEU A 271 -3.65 -12.88 -0.14
N ASN A 272 -3.58 -12.61 1.16
CA ASN A 272 -4.04 -13.51 2.21
C ASN A 272 -5.57 -13.49 2.43
N GLY A 273 -6.27 -12.48 1.93
CA GLY A 273 -7.71 -12.31 2.09
C GLY A 273 -8.14 -11.77 3.46
N SER A 274 -7.21 -11.20 4.24
CA SER A 274 -7.50 -10.52 5.50
C SER A 274 -8.21 -9.19 5.26
N THR A 275 -8.93 -8.67 6.27
CA THR A 275 -9.50 -7.32 6.21
C THR A 275 -8.49 -6.30 6.72
N GLY A 276 -8.09 -5.36 5.86
CA GLY A 276 -7.15 -4.29 6.21
C GLY A 276 -7.83 -3.05 6.79
N LEU A 277 -7.47 -2.65 8.02
CA LEU A 277 -7.88 -1.40 8.67
C LEU A 277 -6.86 -0.31 8.26
N VAL A 278 -7.24 0.50 7.27
CA VAL A 278 -6.36 1.53 6.70
C VAL A 278 -6.37 2.78 7.57
N MET A 279 -5.19 3.19 8.01
CA MET A 279 -4.98 4.44 8.73
C MET A 279 -4.18 5.40 7.86
N ALA A 280 -4.74 6.58 7.57
CA ALA A 280 -4.11 7.59 6.69
C ALA A 280 -2.77 8.11 7.23
N GLY A 281 -2.64 8.14 8.56
CA GLY A 281 -1.44 8.51 9.30
C GLY A 281 -1.58 8.07 10.75
N PHE A 282 -0.49 8.04 11.51
CA PHE A 282 -0.54 7.66 12.90
C PHE A 282 -1.26 8.72 13.75
N GLU A 283 -2.36 8.33 14.37
CA GLU A 283 -3.13 9.10 15.33
C GLU A 283 -3.27 8.26 16.62
N PRO A 284 -2.72 8.70 17.76
CA PRO A 284 -2.62 7.92 18.98
C PRO A 284 -3.94 7.30 19.47
N LYS A 285 -5.01 8.10 19.52
CA LYS A 285 -6.33 7.65 19.98
C LYS A 285 -6.95 6.67 19.00
N LEU A 286 -7.00 7.04 17.71
CA LEU A 286 -7.55 6.19 16.65
C LEU A 286 -6.81 4.84 16.55
N PHE A 287 -5.49 4.84 16.72
CA PHE A 287 -4.70 3.62 16.75
C PHE A 287 -5.16 2.65 17.83
N CYS A 288 -5.32 3.13 19.08
CA CYS A 288 -5.77 2.31 20.17
C CYS A 288 -7.25 1.87 20.01
N GLU A 289 -8.12 2.78 19.55
CA GLU A 289 -9.53 2.48 19.26
C GLU A 289 -9.67 1.40 18.19
N THR A 290 -8.86 1.48 17.13
CA THR A 290 -8.87 0.49 16.04
C THR A 290 -8.46 -0.90 16.57
N ILE A 291 -7.40 -0.99 17.37
CA ILE A 291 -6.97 -2.26 17.96
C ILE A 291 -8.07 -2.84 18.85
N GLN A 292 -8.63 -2.02 19.73
CA GLN A 292 -9.69 -2.44 20.65
C GLN A 292 -10.94 -2.92 19.92
N ASN A 293 -11.44 -2.13 18.97
CA ASN A 293 -12.72 -2.36 18.32
C ASN A 293 -12.67 -3.53 17.33
N PHE A 294 -11.56 -3.67 16.61
CA PHE A 294 -11.37 -4.71 15.59
C PHE A 294 -10.56 -5.91 16.09
N LYS A 295 -10.20 -5.92 17.38
CA LYS A 295 -9.49 -7.03 18.03
C LYS A 295 -8.21 -7.45 17.28
N ILE A 296 -7.40 -6.47 16.91
CA ILE A 296 -6.13 -6.69 16.20
C ILE A 296 -5.20 -7.57 17.03
N ARG A 297 -4.71 -8.67 16.45
CA ARG A 297 -3.86 -9.64 17.13
C ARG A 297 -2.38 -9.48 16.81
N LEU A 298 -2.07 -8.99 15.60
CA LEU A 298 -0.71 -8.75 15.11
C LEU A 298 -0.54 -7.28 14.74
N ILE A 299 0.34 -6.57 15.42
CA ILE A 299 0.71 -5.19 15.06
C ILE A 299 1.99 -5.22 14.24
N LYS A 300 1.94 -4.70 13.01
CA LYS A 300 3.10 -4.48 12.13
C LYS A 300 3.48 -3.01 12.21
N THR A 301 4.68 -2.70 12.71
CA THR A 301 5.01 -1.34 13.15
C THR A 301 6.50 -0.99 13.01
N VAL A 302 6.88 0.16 13.58
CA VAL A 302 8.25 0.72 13.61
C VAL A 302 8.59 1.17 15.03
N PRO A 303 9.89 1.32 15.41
CA PRO A 303 10.30 1.63 16.78
C PRO A 303 9.62 2.85 17.43
N PRO A 304 9.32 3.97 16.75
CA PRO A 304 8.58 5.07 17.35
C PRO A 304 7.21 4.69 17.91
N ILE A 305 6.53 3.71 17.30
CA ILE A 305 5.24 3.19 17.80
C ILE A 305 5.45 2.28 19.02
N LEU A 306 6.57 1.55 19.11
CA LEU A 306 6.92 0.83 20.34
C LEU A 306 7.14 1.80 21.50
N VAL A 307 7.83 2.93 21.26
CA VAL A 307 7.99 4.00 22.27
C VAL A 307 6.64 4.54 22.71
N PHE A 308 5.72 4.76 21.77
CA PHE A 308 4.35 5.18 22.09
C PHE A 308 3.63 4.12 22.96
N LEU A 309 3.67 2.87 22.56
CA LEU A 309 3.05 1.77 23.33
C LEU A 309 3.64 1.63 24.73
N ALA A 310 4.96 1.81 24.88
CA ALA A 310 5.63 1.72 26.17
C ALA A 310 5.29 2.90 27.09
N LYS A 311 5.26 4.14 26.58
CA LYS A 311 5.36 5.34 27.43
C LYS A 311 4.12 6.24 27.44
N ASN A 312 3.27 6.19 26.40
CA ASN A 312 2.15 7.13 26.33
C ASN A 312 0.98 6.70 27.22
N GLN A 313 0.52 7.61 28.09
CA GLN A 313 -0.57 7.33 29.04
C GLN A 313 -1.88 6.96 28.36
N ILE A 314 -2.16 7.45 27.16
CA ILE A 314 -3.39 7.18 26.43
C ILE A 314 -3.62 5.67 26.22
N VAL A 315 -2.55 4.89 26.06
CA VAL A 315 -2.61 3.42 25.87
C VAL A 315 -3.36 2.72 26.99
N SER A 316 -3.26 3.21 28.23
CA SER A 316 -3.92 2.63 29.40
C SER A 316 -5.44 2.86 29.44
N ASN A 317 -5.97 3.69 28.53
CA ASN A 317 -7.41 3.96 28.46
C ASN A 317 -8.14 2.99 27.52
N PHE A 318 -7.43 2.07 26.89
CA PHE A 318 -7.96 1.16 25.88
C PHE A 318 -7.65 -0.30 26.18
N ASP A 319 -8.54 -1.19 25.77
CA ASP A 319 -8.33 -2.64 25.83
C ASP A 319 -7.50 -3.11 24.61
N LEU A 320 -6.21 -3.30 24.82
CA LEU A 320 -5.30 -3.85 23.83
C LEU A 320 -4.99 -5.34 24.08
N SER A 321 -5.80 -6.03 24.85
CA SER A 321 -5.59 -7.43 25.27
C SER A 321 -5.64 -8.43 24.09
N SER A 322 -6.20 -8.03 22.95
CA SER A 322 -6.20 -8.85 21.74
C SER A 322 -4.80 -9.01 21.11
N VAL A 323 -3.87 -8.09 21.39
CA VAL A 323 -2.55 -8.10 20.77
C VAL A 323 -1.70 -9.24 21.32
N ASN A 324 -1.31 -10.17 20.47
CA ASN A 324 -0.47 -11.32 20.84
C ASN A 324 0.97 -11.17 20.35
N VAL A 325 1.17 -10.56 19.17
CA VAL A 325 2.49 -10.41 18.55
C VAL A 325 2.65 -9.00 18.01
N ILE A 326 3.86 -8.45 18.16
CA ILE A 326 4.26 -7.20 17.52
C ILE A 326 5.43 -7.51 16.59
N PHE A 327 5.34 -7.08 15.33
CA PHE A 327 6.43 -7.12 14.37
C PHE A 327 6.94 -5.71 14.11
N SER A 328 8.17 -5.40 14.51
CA SER A 328 8.82 -4.10 14.33
C SER A 328 9.86 -4.16 13.22
N GLY A 329 9.77 -3.22 12.27
CA GLY A 329 10.68 -3.13 11.13
C GLY A 329 11.33 -1.75 10.99
N ALA A 330 12.04 -1.55 9.90
CA ALA A 330 12.73 -0.33 9.48
C ALA A 330 13.97 0.07 10.28
N ALA A 331 14.01 -0.15 11.60
CA ALA A 331 15.16 0.12 12.46
C ALA A 331 15.18 -0.83 13.65
N PRO A 332 16.34 -1.09 14.28
CA PRO A 332 16.43 -1.89 15.50
C PRO A 332 15.68 -1.23 16.66
N ALA A 333 14.97 -2.03 17.46
CA ALA A 333 14.46 -1.63 18.76
C ALA A 333 15.35 -2.24 19.87
N GLY A 334 15.74 -1.42 20.84
CA GLY A 334 16.55 -1.89 21.98
C GLY A 334 15.77 -2.87 22.86
N ALA A 335 16.51 -3.77 23.55
CA ALA A 335 15.93 -4.76 24.46
C ALA A 335 15.09 -4.09 25.56
N ASP A 336 15.60 -3.03 26.18
CA ASP A 336 14.92 -2.28 27.24
C ASP A 336 13.54 -1.78 26.80
N LEU A 337 13.44 -1.26 25.55
CA LEU A 337 12.16 -0.80 24.98
C LEU A 337 11.18 -1.96 24.79
N CYS A 338 11.68 -3.10 24.30
CA CYS A 338 10.86 -4.30 24.14
C CYS A 338 10.33 -4.80 25.48
N GLU A 339 11.15 -4.84 26.53
CA GLU A 339 10.77 -5.23 27.89
C GLU A 339 9.72 -4.27 28.49
N GLU A 340 9.88 -2.94 28.26
CA GLU A 340 8.86 -1.96 28.68
C GLU A 340 7.50 -2.23 28.02
N VAL A 341 7.48 -2.52 26.70
CA VAL A 341 6.24 -2.86 25.96
C VAL A 341 5.62 -4.14 26.52
N LEU A 342 6.39 -5.22 26.71
CA LEU A 342 5.92 -6.50 27.22
C LEU A 342 5.38 -6.36 28.64
N SER A 343 6.03 -5.56 29.49
CA SER A 343 5.55 -5.30 30.85
C SER A 343 4.19 -4.58 30.86
N ARG A 344 3.96 -3.70 29.89
CA ARG A 344 2.72 -2.92 29.80
C ARG A 344 1.59 -3.64 29.09
N LEU A 345 1.91 -4.49 28.12
CA LEU A 345 0.97 -5.28 27.33
C LEU A 345 1.20 -6.78 27.59
N PRO A 346 0.72 -7.31 28.71
CA PRO A 346 1.08 -8.67 29.17
C PRO A 346 0.57 -9.80 28.26
N ASN A 347 -0.38 -9.52 27.36
CA ASN A 347 -0.85 -10.49 26.38
C ASN A 347 0.05 -10.59 25.14
N VAL A 348 0.96 -9.64 24.95
CA VAL A 348 1.98 -9.70 23.91
C VAL A 348 3.03 -10.74 24.30
N GLN A 349 3.09 -11.82 23.55
CA GLN A 349 4.01 -12.93 23.82
C GLN A 349 5.36 -12.74 23.13
N HIS A 350 5.35 -12.08 21.96
CA HIS A 350 6.54 -11.91 21.14
C HIS A 350 6.61 -10.53 20.50
N ILE A 351 7.81 -9.94 20.53
CA ILE A 351 8.18 -8.79 19.71
C ILE A 351 9.24 -9.26 18.72
N CYS A 352 8.83 -9.45 17.47
CA CYS A 352 9.70 -9.86 16.38
C CYS A 352 10.28 -8.62 15.70
N GLN A 353 11.53 -8.71 15.23
CA GLN A 353 12.17 -7.62 14.52
C GLN A 353 12.66 -8.08 13.16
N GLY A 354 12.50 -7.22 12.16
CA GLY A 354 12.95 -7.48 10.79
C GLY A 354 13.32 -6.19 10.07
N ILE A 355 14.27 -6.28 9.16
CA ILE A 355 14.65 -5.19 8.28
C ILE A 355 14.23 -5.57 6.86
N PHE A 356 13.40 -4.73 6.23
CA PHE A 356 13.02 -4.89 4.84
C PHE A 356 14.03 -4.18 3.95
N PHE A 357 14.77 -4.94 3.17
CA PHE A 357 15.58 -4.41 2.07
C PHE A 357 14.93 -4.83 0.75
N MET A 358 14.63 -3.85 -0.10
CA MET A 358 14.37 -4.13 -1.51
C MET A 358 15.72 -4.19 -2.20
N ILE A 359 16.28 -5.40 -2.31
CA ILE A 359 17.54 -5.64 -3.03
C ILE A 359 17.18 -6.00 -4.47
N ARG A 360 17.84 -5.33 -5.42
CA ARG A 360 17.85 -5.78 -6.81
C ARG A 360 18.57 -7.13 -6.83
N LEU A 361 17.83 -8.17 -7.17
CA LEU A 361 18.41 -9.49 -7.47
C LEU A 361 18.84 -9.43 -8.94
N ASP A 362 20.14 -9.26 -9.16
CA ASP A 362 20.73 -9.38 -10.50
C ASP A 362 20.76 -10.83 -10.97
#